data_d89b08e0141fba73ad501370796452c1
#
_entry.id   d89b08e0141fba73ad501370796452c1
#
_cell.length_a   1.000
_cell.length_b   1.000
_cell.length_c   1.000
_cell.angle_alpha   90.00
_cell.angle_beta   90.00
_cell.angle_gamma   90.00
#
_symmetry.space_group_name_H-M   'P 1'
#
loop_
_entity.id
_entity.type
_entity.pdbx_description
1 polymer ?
#
loop_
_entity_poly.entity_id
_entity_poly.type
_entity_poly.pdbx_seq_one_letter_code
_entity_poly.pdbx_strand_id
1 'polypeptide(L)' 'MPQPAIAELPRWVAWLAQDADGVWWGYEVEPLQYDRGWYENEVGRRVRVGQDRPNSQWAQTLRAVP' A
#
# COMPACT_ATOMS: atom_id res chain seq x y z
N MET A 1 2.43 1.79 -14.55
CA MET A 1 2.16 3.07 -13.89
C MET A 1 3.07 3.29 -12.71
N PRO A 2 3.55 4.48 -12.55
CA PRO A 2 4.46 4.76 -11.46
C PRO A 2 3.80 4.61 -10.09
N GLN A 3 4.61 4.28 -9.15
CA GLN A 3 4.21 4.22 -7.76
C GLN A 3 4.04 5.64 -7.23
N PRO A 4 3.31 5.80 -6.12
CA PRO A 4 3.23 7.10 -5.47
C PRO A 4 4.60 7.64 -5.13
N ALA A 5 4.76 8.95 -5.17
CA ALA A 5 6.02 9.59 -4.84
C ALA A 5 6.24 9.49 -3.33
N ILE A 6 7.38 8.90 -2.94
CA ILE A 6 7.69 8.69 -1.53
C ILE A 6 7.73 10.01 -0.77
N ALA A 7 8.24 11.06 -1.40
CA ALA A 7 8.36 12.37 -0.76
C ALA A 7 7.01 12.98 -0.38
N GLU A 8 5.92 12.50 -0.96
CA GLU A 8 4.58 13.04 -0.69
C GLU A 8 3.82 12.24 0.37
N LEU A 9 4.43 11.22 0.92
CA LEU A 9 3.77 10.38 1.91
C LEU A 9 3.91 10.97 3.31
N PRO A 10 2.91 10.77 4.19
CA PRO A 10 3.10 11.08 5.60
C PRO A 10 4.32 10.36 6.16
N ARG A 11 4.98 10.98 7.13
CA ARG A 11 6.22 10.42 7.68
C ARG A 11 6.02 9.08 8.37
N TRP A 12 4.81 8.84 8.86
CA TRP A 12 4.53 7.59 9.56
C TRP A 12 4.32 6.41 8.62
N VAL A 13 4.23 6.64 7.31
CA VAL A 13 4.07 5.53 6.34
C VAL A 13 5.38 4.79 6.22
N ALA A 14 5.38 3.53 6.61
CA ALA A 14 6.55 2.68 6.54
C ALA A 14 6.45 1.61 5.46
N TRP A 15 5.26 1.38 4.92
CA TRP A 15 5.01 0.34 3.92
C TRP A 15 4.05 0.84 2.86
N LEU A 16 4.23 0.35 1.64
CA LEU A 16 3.31 0.60 0.53
C LEU A 16 2.84 -0.73 -0.03
N ALA A 17 1.57 -0.79 -0.42
CA ALA A 17 1.03 -1.96 -1.09
C ALA A 17 -0.16 -1.55 -1.95
N GLN A 18 -0.38 -2.29 -3.03
CA GLN A 18 -1.48 -2.04 -3.96
C GLN A 18 -2.49 -3.17 -3.85
N ASP A 19 -3.76 -2.80 -3.78
CA ASP A 19 -4.84 -3.77 -3.83
C ASP A 19 -5.11 -4.23 -5.26
N ALA A 20 -5.86 -5.30 -5.41
CA ALA A 20 -6.16 -5.85 -6.73
C ALA A 20 -6.88 -4.85 -7.63
N ASP A 21 -7.66 -3.93 -7.07
CA ASP A 21 -8.38 -2.91 -7.83
C ASP A 21 -7.48 -1.74 -8.25
N GLY A 22 -6.21 -1.76 -7.90
CA GLY A 22 -5.26 -0.74 -8.30
C GLY A 22 -5.04 0.38 -7.30
N VAL A 23 -5.78 0.41 -6.21
CA VAL A 23 -5.62 1.46 -5.21
C VAL A 23 -4.36 1.21 -4.40
N TRP A 24 -3.52 2.24 -4.27
CA TRP A 24 -2.31 2.20 -3.46
C TRP A 24 -2.59 2.71 -2.06
N TRP A 25 -2.07 1.99 -1.07
CA TRP A 25 -2.21 2.33 0.34
C TRP A 25 -0.85 2.42 1.01
N GLY A 26 -0.72 3.40 1.91
CA GLY A 26 0.43 3.49 2.79
C GLY A 26 0.05 3.01 4.18
N TYR A 27 0.95 2.26 4.83
CA TYR A 27 0.69 1.64 6.12
C TYR A 27 1.78 2.00 7.11
N GLU A 28 1.39 2.21 8.36
CA GLU A 28 2.32 2.44 9.45
C GLU A 28 3.01 1.15 9.87
N VAL A 29 2.26 0.05 9.89
CA VAL A 29 2.75 -1.27 10.25
C VAL A 29 2.60 -2.16 9.02
N GLU A 30 3.45 -3.17 8.89
CA GLU A 30 3.40 -4.05 7.73
C GLU A 30 2.01 -4.66 7.59
N PRO A 31 1.34 -4.45 6.45
CA PRO A 31 0.01 -5.00 6.23
C PRO A 31 0.07 -6.50 5.97
N LEU A 32 -1.07 -7.14 6.12
CA LEU A 32 -1.21 -8.56 5.84
C LEU A 32 -1.97 -8.75 4.54
N GLN A 33 -1.58 -9.76 3.78
CA GLN A 33 -2.23 -10.07 2.52
C GLN A 33 -3.56 -10.74 2.77
N TYR A 34 -4.58 -10.35 2.00
CA TYR A 34 -5.89 -10.93 2.06
C TYR A 34 -6.35 -11.29 0.64
N ASP A 35 -7.62 -11.66 0.46
CA ASP A 35 -8.09 -12.24 -0.80
C ASP A 35 -7.80 -11.38 -2.04
N ARG A 36 -8.07 -10.10 -1.98
CA ARG A 36 -7.90 -9.21 -3.12
C ARG A 36 -7.22 -7.91 -2.75
N GLY A 37 -6.51 -7.90 -1.65
CA GLY A 37 -5.84 -6.69 -1.21
C GLY A 37 -5.10 -6.90 0.08
N TRP A 38 -4.84 -5.82 0.76
CA TRP A 38 -4.07 -5.78 1.99
C TRP A 38 -4.92 -5.18 3.09
N TYR A 39 -4.64 -5.55 4.34
CA TYR A 39 -5.32 -4.92 5.45
C TYR A 39 -4.29 -4.56 6.52
N GLU A 40 -4.61 -3.49 7.25
CA GLU A 40 -3.73 -3.05 8.32
C GLU A 40 -3.72 -4.06 9.44
N ASN A 41 -2.54 -4.27 10.00
CA ASN A 41 -2.41 -5.03 11.21
C ASN A 41 -3.09 -4.25 12.34
N GLU A 42 -3.48 -4.94 13.40
CA GLU A 42 -4.43 -4.41 14.40
C GLU A 42 -4.08 -3.04 15.02
N VAL A 43 -2.86 -2.60 14.95
CA VAL A 43 -2.45 -1.31 15.50
C VAL A 43 -1.66 -0.51 14.47
N GLY A 44 -2.22 0.07 13.55
CA GLY A 44 -1.48 0.88 12.62
C GLY A 44 -2.42 1.75 11.82
N ARG A 45 -1.92 2.89 11.40
CA ARG A 45 -2.67 3.78 10.53
C ARG A 45 -2.46 3.39 9.09
N ARG A 46 -3.42 3.73 8.26
CA ARG A 46 -3.25 3.60 6.81
C ARG A 46 -3.80 4.83 6.14
N VAL A 47 -3.34 5.07 4.93
CA VAL A 47 -3.80 6.20 4.14
C VAL A 47 -3.84 5.80 2.68
N ARG A 48 -4.88 6.21 1.97
CA ARG A 48 -4.97 6.04 0.54
C ARG A 48 -4.01 7.02 -0.12
N VAL A 49 -3.10 6.51 -0.93
CA VAL A 49 -2.07 7.37 -1.54
C VAL A 49 -2.23 7.54 -3.04
N GLY A 50 -3.03 6.72 -3.69
CA GLY A 50 -3.26 6.89 -5.11
C GLY A 50 -4.04 5.76 -5.71
N GLN A 51 -4.27 5.84 -7.01
CA GLN A 51 -4.97 4.80 -7.73
C GLN A 51 -4.35 4.61 -9.09
N ASP A 52 -4.24 3.37 -9.50
CA ASP A 52 -3.76 2.96 -10.80
C ASP A 52 -4.75 1.96 -11.37
N ARG A 53 -4.42 1.36 -12.48
CA ARG A 53 -5.24 0.31 -13.07
C ARG A 53 -5.24 -0.92 -12.17
N PRO A 54 -6.31 -1.71 -12.20
CA PRO A 54 -6.28 -3.01 -11.54
C PRO A 54 -5.03 -3.79 -11.93
N ASN A 55 -4.43 -4.47 -10.98
CA ASN A 55 -3.15 -5.13 -11.16
C ASN A 55 -3.24 -6.58 -10.72
N SER A 56 -3.11 -7.51 -11.67
CA SER A 56 -3.17 -8.92 -11.35
C SER A 56 -2.00 -9.38 -10.47
N GLN A 57 -0.95 -8.60 -10.38
CA GLN A 57 0.22 -8.91 -9.54
C GLN A 57 0.26 -8.09 -8.27
N TRP A 58 -0.91 -7.69 -7.79
CA TRP A 58 -1.03 -6.85 -6.61
C TRP A 58 -0.36 -7.46 -5.37
N ALA A 59 -0.37 -8.78 -5.26
CA ALA A 59 0.21 -9.45 -4.10
C ALA A 59 1.73 -9.29 -4.03
N GLN A 60 2.36 -8.84 -5.09
CA GLN A 60 3.81 -8.66 -5.16
C GLN A 60 4.21 -7.19 -4.98
N THR A 61 3.27 -6.33 -4.65
CA THR A 61 3.55 -4.89 -4.57
C THR A 61 3.99 -4.41 -3.20
N LEU A 62 3.87 -5.24 -2.16
CA LEU A 62 4.26 -4.84 -0.80
C LEU A 62 5.74 -4.53 -0.75
N ARG A 63 6.06 -3.36 -0.18
CA ARG A 63 7.45 -2.98 0.00
C ARG A 63 7.59 -1.97 1.14
N ALA A 64 8.77 -1.98 1.74
CA ALA A 64 9.11 -1.01 2.77
C ALA A 64 9.42 0.33 2.12
N VAL A 65 9.03 1.40 2.81
CA VAL A 65 9.39 2.76 2.44
C VAL A 65 10.72 3.08 3.10
N PRO A 66 11.72 3.50 2.32
CA PRO A 66 13.03 3.81 2.88
C PRO A 66 13.02 4.98 3.85
#